data_42dcbc960354401d6f27f56d33e24ed4
#
_entry.id   42dcbc960354401d6f27f56d33e24ed4
#
_cell.length_a   1.000
_cell.length_b   1.000
_cell.length_c   1.000
_cell.angle_alpha   90.00
_cell.angle_beta   90.00
_cell.angle_gamma   90.00
#
_symmetry.space_group_name_H-M   'P 1'
#
loop_
_entity.id
_entity.type
_entity.pdbx_description
1 polymer ?
#
loop_
_entity_poly.entity_id
_entity_poly.type
_entity_poly.pdbx_seq_one_letter_code
_entity_poly.pdbx_strand_id
1 'polypeptide(L)'
;ISAIPMAIPHTRPLSVTAHSTNKDLIVGHHRWSGELQVPAGVSSLFEFRMAQHGHEAVGFSVHVPHYLAQTDYPAAAETLLEQVAEVSDLTLPLEALGEAAARVREQIDEHIGDNEEVQTVVRTLEHQYDTYVAAQEQQSAPLPADESLPTGEELGAEFERFLAEYGR
;
A
#
# COMPACT_ATOMS: atom_id res chain seq x y z
N ILE A 1 10.32 -9.77 -5.69
CA ILE A 1 9.39 -9.57 -4.58
C ILE A 1 10.14 -9.22 -3.30
N SER A 2 9.56 -8.40 -2.44
CA SER A 2 10.13 -7.97 -1.16
C SER A 2 9.03 -7.64 -0.15
N ALA A 3 9.42 -7.42 1.11
CA ALA A 3 8.51 -6.93 2.15
C ALA A 3 9.07 -5.62 2.74
N ILE A 4 8.17 -4.69 3.08
CA ILE A 4 8.50 -3.40 3.69
C ILE A 4 7.77 -3.30 5.02
N PRO A 5 8.48 -3.22 6.15
CA PRO A 5 7.85 -2.98 7.46
C PRO A 5 7.22 -1.60 7.51
N MET A 6 5.94 -1.53 7.89
CA MET A 6 5.18 -0.29 7.98
C MET A 6 4.33 -0.24 9.27
N ALA A 7 3.90 0.96 9.63
CA ALA A 7 3.00 1.18 10.76
C ALA A 7 1.55 0.87 10.35
N ILE A 8 1.28 -0.40 10.07
CA ILE A 8 -0.05 -0.92 9.71
C ILE A 8 -0.45 -2.04 10.66
N PRO A 9 -1.75 -2.29 10.87
CA PRO A 9 -2.22 -3.39 11.70
C PRO A 9 -2.29 -4.70 10.92
N HIS A 10 -2.11 -5.84 11.59
CA HIS A 10 -2.28 -7.18 11.01
C HIS A 10 -3.76 -7.54 10.76
N THR A 11 -4.67 -6.77 11.33
CA THR A 11 -6.13 -6.97 11.25
C THR A 11 -6.77 -6.38 10.00
N ARG A 12 -5.99 -5.71 9.15
CA ARG A 12 -6.44 -5.12 7.88
C ARG A 12 -5.74 -5.79 6.69
N PRO A 13 -6.34 -5.71 5.50
CA PRO A 13 -5.74 -6.25 4.29
C PRO A 13 -4.34 -5.67 4.05
N LEU A 14 -3.42 -6.54 3.63
CA LEU A 14 -2.07 -6.10 3.26
C LEU A 14 -2.12 -5.34 1.92
N SER A 15 -1.40 -4.25 1.86
CA SER A 15 -1.22 -3.51 0.62
C SER A 15 0.11 -3.87 -0.03
N VAL A 16 0.16 -3.71 -1.36
CA VAL A 16 1.34 -4.00 -2.16
C VAL A 16 1.69 -2.77 -2.98
N THR A 17 2.96 -2.41 -2.98
CA THR A 17 3.52 -1.47 -3.95
C THR A 17 4.07 -2.26 -5.13
N ALA A 18 3.60 -1.94 -6.32
CA ALA A 18 4.12 -2.48 -7.57
C ALA A 18 4.98 -1.44 -8.29
N HIS A 19 6.06 -1.88 -8.91
CA HIS A 19 6.89 -1.07 -9.80
C HIS A 19 7.30 -1.89 -11.01
N SER A 20 7.40 -1.25 -12.16
CA SER A 20 7.71 -1.94 -13.40
C SER A 20 8.43 -1.04 -14.38
N THR A 21 9.22 -1.64 -15.24
CA THR A 21 9.78 -1.00 -16.45
C THR A 21 8.72 -0.72 -17.51
N ASN A 22 7.63 -1.48 -17.52
CA ASN A 22 6.44 -1.26 -18.31
C ASN A 22 5.24 -0.97 -17.39
N LYS A 23 4.71 0.25 -17.45
CA LYS A 23 3.59 0.70 -16.60
C LYS A 23 2.30 -0.09 -16.84
N ASP A 24 2.12 -0.66 -18.01
CA ASP A 24 0.92 -1.43 -18.36
C ASP A 24 0.81 -2.72 -17.52
N LEU A 25 1.95 -3.27 -17.03
CA LEU A 25 1.98 -4.46 -16.19
C LEU A 25 1.51 -4.20 -14.75
N ILE A 26 1.37 -2.94 -14.35
CA ILE A 26 1.01 -2.55 -12.99
C ILE A 26 -0.26 -1.69 -12.94
N VAL A 27 -1.02 -1.65 -14.03
CA VAL A 27 -2.31 -0.96 -14.07
C VAL A 27 -3.27 -1.64 -13.08
N GLY A 28 -3.83 -0.87 -12.16
CA GLY A 28 -4.71 -1.39 -11.10
C GLY A 28 -4.01 -1.71 -9.77
N HIS A 29 -2.68 -1.81 -9.75
CA HIS A 29 -1.90 -2.06 -8.52
C HIS A 29 -1.55 -0.80 -7.73
N HIS A 30 -1.91 0.39 -8.23
CA HIS A 30 -1.58 1.67 -7.60
C HIS A 30 -2.57 2.04 -6.50
N ARG A 31 -2.42 1.45 -5.33
CA ARG A 31 -3.06 1.98 -4.10
C ARG A 31 -2.18 2.99 -3.37
N TRP A 32 -0.93 3.10 -3.74
CA TRP A 32 0.02 4.04 -3.15
C TRP A 32 0.50 5.03 -4.21
N SER A 33 0.01 6.27 -4.19
CA SER A 33 0.50 7.36 -5.02
C SER A 33 1.52 8.18 -4.23
N GLY A 34 2.80 7.98 -4.50
CA GLY A 34 3.88 8.73 -3.88
C GLY A 34 5.24 8.22 -4.32
N GLU A 35 6.26 9.07 -4.31
CA GLU A 35 7.65 8.65 -4.49
C GLU A 35 8.18 8.10 -3.18
N LEU A 36 8.49 6.81 -3.16
CA LEU A 36 9.19 6.17 -2.05
C LEU A 36 10.65 6.00 -2.42
N GLN A 37 11.54 6.70 -1.72
CA GLN A 37 12.97 6.48 -1.86
C GLN A 37 13.38 5.28 -1.01
N VAL A 38 13.73 4.18 -1.68
CA VAL A 38 14.25 2.97 -1.03
C VAL A 38 15.74 2.82 -1.37
N PRO A 39 16.56 2.29 -0.45
CA PRO A 39 17.95 1.99 -0.76
C PRO A 39 18.02 1.04 -1.96
N ALA A 40 18.91 1.33 -2.90
CA ALA A 40 19.11 0.48 -4.05
C ALA A 40 19.64 -0.90 -3.61
N GLY A 41 18.89 -1.95 -3.96
CA GLY A 41 19.25 -3.34 -3.71
C GLY A 41 19.61 -4.07 -5.01
N VAL A 42 20.05 -5.31 -4.87
CA VAL A 42 20.37 -6.18 -6.00
C VAL A 42 19.18 -6.36 -6.92
N SER A 43 17.96 -6.48 -6.37
CA SER A 43 16.72 -6.61 -7.14
C SER A 43 16.48 -5.40 -8.04
N SER A 44 16.60 -4.18 -7.50
CA SER A 44 16.43 -2.94 -8.27
C SER A 44 17.47 -2.80 -9.37
N LEU A 45 18.72 -3.19 -9.10
CA LEU A 45 19.77 -3.22 -10.12
C LEU A 45 19.47 -4.24 -11.21
N PHE A 46 18.94 -5.41 -10.83
CA PHE A 46 18.57 -6.46 -11.78
C PHE A 46 17.44 -5.97 -12.70
N GLU A 47 16.37 -5.41 -12.17
CA GLU A 47 15.27 -4.83 -12.93
C GLU A 47 15.76 -3.75 -13.91
N PHE A 48 16.62 -2.83 -13.42
CA PHE A 48 17.22 -1.80 -14.25
C PHE A 48 18.02 -2.40 -15.43
N ARG A 49 18.81 -3.46 -15.17
CA ARG A 49 19.57 -4.15 -16.22
C ARG A 49 18.68 -4.87 -17.22
N MET A 50 17.61 -5.52 -16.74
CA MET A 50 16.62 -6.16 -17.62
C MET A 50 16.01 -5.14 -18.56
N ALA A 51 15.62 -3.96 -18.06
CA ALA A 51 15.09 -2.87 -18.87
C ALA A 51 16.09 -2.39 -19.95
N GLN A 52 17.37 -2.25 -19.59
CA GLN A 52 18.42 -1.86 -20.55
C GLN A 52 18.57 -2.86 -21.71
N HIS A 53 18.23 -4.12 -21.49
CA HIS A 53 18.28 -5.19 -22.48
C HIS A 53 16.93 -5.45 -23.17
N GLY A 54 15.94 -4.59 -22.96
CA GLY A 54 14.64 -4.68 -23.62
C GLY A 54 13.71 -5.74 -23.03
N HIS A 55 13.99 -6.23 -21.81
CA HIS A 55 13.12 -7.14 -21.10
C HIS A 55 12.18 -6.38 -20.15
N GLU A 56 10.96 -6.85 -20.05
CA GLU A 56 10.02 -6.35 -19.06
C GLU A 56 10.32 -6.97 -17.68
N ALA A 57 10.25 -6.13 -16.65
CA ALA A 57 10.43 -6.56 -15.27
C ALA A 57 9.40 -5.87 -14.39
N VAL A 58 8.85 -6.62 -13.44
CA VAL A 58 7.93 -6.12 -12.44
C VAL A 58 8.39 -6.56 -11.05
N GLY A 59 8.30 -5.67 -10.09
CA GLY A 59 8.60 -5.94 -8.70
C GLY A 59 7.40 -5.61 -7.82
N PHE A 60 7.19 -6.46 -6.80
CA PHE A 60 6.15 -6.30 -5.80
C PHE A 60 6.76 -6.22 -4.42
N SER A 61 6.31 -5.26 -3.63
CA SER A 61 6.70 -5.08 -2.24
C SER A 61 5.46 -5.06 -1.37
N VAL A 62 5.25 -6.11 -0.58
CA VAL A 62 4.14 -6.16 0.37
C VAL A 62 4.46 -5.35 1.61
N HIS A 63 3.50 -4.58 2.09
CA HIS A 63 3.62 -3.86 3.35
C HIS A 63 3.24 -4.79 4.49
N VAL A 64 4.16 -4.97 5.44
CA VAL A 64 3.94 -5.85 6.60
C VAL A 64 3.93 -5.03 7.89
N PRO A 65 3.16 -5.43 8.90
CA PRO A 65 3.20 -4.78 10.20
C PRO A 65 4.63 -4.79 10.76
N HIS A 66 5.15 -3.64 11.15
CA HIS A 66 6.54 -3.51 11.62
C HIS A 66 6.86 -4.41 12.83
N TYR A 67 5.87 -4.68 13.69
CA TYR A 67 6.00 -5.58 14.84
C TYR A 67 6.04 -7.07 14.48
N LEU A 68 5.71 -7.42 13.23
CA LEU A 68 5.80 -8.78 12.68
C LEU A 68 6.98 -8.96 11.71
N ALA A 69 7.79 -7.92 11.48
CA ALA A 69 8.85 -7.93 10.48
C ALA A 69 9.97 -8.96 10.73
N GLN A 70 10.08 -9.48 11.94
CA GLN A 70 11.07 -10.49 12.33
C GLN A 70 10.45 -11.88 12.54
N THR A 71 9.19 -12.07 12.18
CA THR A 71 8.47 -13.33 12.32
C THR A 71 8.12 -13.92 10.96
N ASP A 72 7.87 -15.23 10.92
CA ASP A 72 7.27 -15.86 9.76
C ASP A 72 5.83 -15.34 9.60
N TYR A 73 5.56 -14.67 8.49
CA TYR A 73 4.25 -14.07 8.22
C TYR A 73 3.69 -14.57 6.88
N PRO A 74 3.06 -15.75 6.87
CA PRO A 74 2.58 -16.42 5.64
C PRO A 74 1.59 -15.58 4.83
N ALA A 75 0.78 -14.74 5.47
CA ALA A 75 -0.15 -13.83 4.78
C ALA A 75 0.57 -12.89 3.80
N ALA A 76 1.78 -12.43 4.14
CA ALA A 76 2.57 -11.60 3.23
C ALA A 76 3.06 -12.38 2.00
N ALA A 77 3.43 -13.65 2.18
CA ALA A 77 3.84 -14.51 1.08
C ALA A 77 2.65 -14.86 0.17
N GLU A 78 1.48 -15.16 0.74
CA GLU A 78 0.23 -15.37 0.01
C GLU A 78 -0.11 -14.16 -0.86
N THR A 79 -0.19 -12.97 -0.27
CA THR A 79 -0.46 -11.72 -0.99
C THR A 79 0.52 -11.46 -2.14
N LEU A 80 1.82 -11.71 -1.93
CA LEU A 80 2.83 -11.54 -3.00
C LEU A 80 2.67 -12.55 -4.13
N LEU A 81 2.36 -13.81 -3.81
CA LEU A 81 2.17 -14.85 -4.81
C LEU A 81 0.88 -14.65 -5.61
N GLU A 82 -0.17 -14.11 -5.00
CA GLU A 82 -1.38 -13.66 -5.71
C GLU A 82 -1.04 -12.61 -6.77
N GLN A 83 -0.22 -11.61 -6.44
CA GLN A 83 0.22 -10.59 -7.42
C GLN A 83 1.07 -11.19 -8.54
N VAL A 84 1.95 -12.13 -8.21
CA VAL A 84 2.74 -12.84 -9.21
C VAL A 84 1.85 -13.67 -10.13
N ALA A 85 0.86 -14.38 -9.58
CA ALA A 85 -0.11 -15.18 -10.35
C ALA A 85 -0.88 -14.30 -11.32
N GLU A 86 -1.38 -13.14 -10.84
CA GLU A 86 -2.15 -12.19 -11.64
C GLU A 86 -1.36 -11.65 -12.85
N VAL A 87 -0.12 -11.18 -12.63
CA VAL A 87 0.71 -10.59 -13.70
C VAL A 87 1.23 -11.64 -14.67
N SER A 88 1.47 -12.87 -14.21
CA SER A 88 2.03 -13.94 -15.04
C SER A 88 0.97 -14.87 -15.67
N ASP A 89 -0.31 -14.65 -15.38
CA ASP A 89 -1.42 -15.55 -15.77
C ASP A 89 -1.20 -17.01 -15.31
N LEU A 90 -0.54 -17.18 -14.16
CA LEU A 90 -0.29 -18.48 -13.56
C LEU A 90 -1.35 -18.83 -12.52
N THR A 91 -1.77 -20.08 -12.50
CA THR A 91 -2.57 -20.62 -11.39
C THR A 91 -1.63 -21.24 -10.37
N LEU A 92 -1.57 -20.65 -9.17
CA LEU A 92 -0.73 -21.13 -8.06
C LEU A 92 -1.61 -21.79 -6.99
N PRO A 93 -1.19 -22.98 -6.46
CA PRO A 93 -1.92 -23.64 -5.38
C PRO A 93 -1.55 -22.98 -4.04
N LEU A 94 -2.33 -21.97 -3.64
CA LEU A 94 -2.07 -21.16 -2.43
C LEU A 94 -2.83 -21.64 -1.18
N GLU A 95 -3.67 -22.68 -1.28
CA GLU A 95 -4.56 -23.14 -0.20
C GLU A 95 -3.80 -23.45 1.09
N ALA A 96 -2.68 -24.19 0.99
CA ALA A 96 -1.86 -24.53 2.16
C ALA A 96 -1.20 -23.30 2.81
N LEU A 97 -0.90 -22.29 2.00
CA LEU A 97 -0.33 -21.02 2.50
C LEU A 97 -1.41 -20.19 3.20
N GLY A 98 -2.62 -20.11 2.65
CA GLY A 98 -3.78 -19.49 3.28
C GLY A 98 -4.14 -20.12 4.63
N GLU A 99 -4.12 -21.46 4.72
CA GLU A 99 -4.30 -22.16 5.99
C GLU A 99 -3.19 -21.82 7.01
N ALA A 100 -1.94 -21.70 6.55
CA ALA A 100 -0.85 -21.27 7.42
C ALA A 100 -1.01 -19.82 7.86
N ALA A 101 -1.45 -18.95 6.98
CA ALA A 101 -1.74 -17.54 7.28
C ALA A 101 -2.84 -17.41 8.35
N ALA A 102 -3.93 -18.18 8.23
CA ALA A 102 -5.01 -18.20 9.21
C ALA A 102 -4.51 -18.65 10.59
N ARG A 103 -3.74 -19.73 10.68
CA ARG A 103 -3.18 -20.21 11.95
C ARG A 103 -2.24 -19.21 12.62
N VAL A 104 -1.37 -18.57 11.84
CA VAL A 104 -0.47 -17.53 12.38
C VAL A 104 -1.26 -16.32 12.86
N ARG A 105 -2.31 -15.93 12.15
CA ARG A 105 -3.18 -14.83 12.58
C ARG A 105 -3.85 -15.13 13.91
N GLU A 106 -4.40 -16.33 14.11
CA GLU A 106 -4.99 -16.75 15.39
C GLU A 106 -3.97 -16.65 16.54
N GLN A 107 -2.72 -17.10 16.31
CA GLN A 107 -1.65 -17.01 17.31
C GLN A 107 -1.29 -15.55 17.66
N ILE A 108 -1.29 -14.66 16.66
CA ILE A 108 -1.06 -13.24 16.86
C ILE A 108 -2.20 -12.63 17.69
N ASP A 109 -3.45 -12.92 17.32
CA ASP A 109 -4.64 -12.41 18.00
C ASP A 109 -4.69 -12.87 19.46
N GLU A 110 -4.37 -14.13 19.75
CA GLU A 110 -4.26 -14.67 21.13
C GLU A 110 -3.17 -13.92 21.92
N HIS A 111 -1.98 -13.77 21.35
CA HIS A 111 -0.87 -13.12 22.05
C HIS A 111 -1.14 -11.62 22.33
N ILE A 112 -1.83 -10.95 21.42
CA ILE A 112 -2.24 -9.55 21.60
C ILE A 112 -3.41 -9.46 22.57
N GLY A 113 -4.31 -10.45 22.57
CA GLY A 113 -5.46 -10.51 23.46
C GLY A 113 -5.10 -10.47 24.94
N ASP A 114 -3.93 -10.98 25.30
CA ASP A 114 -3.41 -11.03 26.67
C ASP A 114 -2.74 -9.71 27.13
N ASN A 115 -2.61 -8.69 26.25
CA ASN A 115 -1.90 -7.46 26.55
C ASN A 115 -2.69 -6.21 26.13
N GLU A 116 -3.29 -5.53 27.11
CA GLU A 116 -4.11 -4.31 26.89
C GLU A 116 -3.33 -3.16 26.23
N GLU A 117 -2.04 -3.02 26.53
CA GLU A 117 -1.20 -1.97 25.95
C GLU A 117 -0.98 -2.21 24.46
N VAL A 118 -0.69 -3.45 24.08
CA VAL A 118 -0.53 -3.84 22.66
C VAL A 118 -1.84 -3.71 21.90
N GLN A 119 -2.98 -4.11 22.48
CA GLN A 119 -4.31 -3.90 21.89
C GLN A 119 -4.58 -2.42 21.59
N THR A 120 -4.16 -1.52 22.47
CA THR A 120 -4.35 -0.08 22.27
C THR A 120 -3.52 0.43 21.09
N VAL A 121 -2.29 -0.07 20.93
CA VAL A 121 -1.45 0.25 19.77
C VAL A 121 -2.10 -0.27 18.48
N VAL A 122 -2.58 -1.51 18.46
CA VAL A 122 -3.23 -2.09 17.28
C VAL A 122 -4.47 -1.29 16.89
N ARG A 123 -5.33 -0.91 17.84
CA ARG A 123 -6.50 -0.05 17.58
C ARG A 123 -6.14 1.31 17.00
N THR A 124 -5.04 1.90 17.47
CA THR A 124 -4.53 3.16 16.91
C THR A 124 -4.09 3.00 15.46
N LEU A 125 -3.37 1.91 15.15
CA LEU A 125 -2.95 1.58 13.78
C LEU A 125 -4.16 1.29 12.87
N GLU A 126 -5.19 0.60 13.37
CA GLU A 126 -6.44 0.37 12.64
C GLU A 126 -7.11 1.69 12.26
N HIS A 127 -7.26 2.59 13.21
CA HIS A 127 -7.86 3.89 12.96
C HIS A 127 -7.07 4.70 11.91
N GLN A 128 -5.75 4.71 12.01
CA GLN A 128 -4.88 5.38 11.04
C GLN A 128 -5.01 4.76 9.64
N TYR A 129 -5.02 3.44 9.56
CA TYR A 129 -5.18 2.71 8.30
C TYR A 129 -6.54 3.02 7.66
N ASP A 130 -7.62 2.91 8.41
CA ASP A 130 -8.98 3.13 7.93
C ASP A 130 -9.17 4.58 7.45
N THR A 131 -8.61 5.55 8.19
CA THR A 131 -8.62 6.98 7.79
C THR A 131 -7.85 7.20 6.48
N TYR A 132 -6.69 6.57 6.35
CA TYR A 132 -5.87 6.68 5.14
C TYR A 132 -6.58 6.09 3.92
N VAL A 133 -7.17 4.89 4.05
CA VAL A 133 -7.91 4.23 2.96
C VAL A 133 -9.11 5.07 2.54
N ALA A 134 -9.89 5.59 3.49
CA ALA A 134 -11.03 6.47 3.19
C ALA A 134 -10.61 7.75 2.45
N ALA A 135 -9.47 8.36 2.82
CA ALA A 135 -8.95 9.53 2.13
C ALA A 135 -8.49 9.20 0.69
N GLN A 136 -7.91 8.03 0.46
CA GLN A 136 -7.54 7.59 -0.89
C GLN A 136 -8.76 7.31 -1.77
N GLU A 137 -9.79 6.69 -1.23
CA GLU A 137 -11.04 6.44 -1.96
C GLU A 137 -11.70 7.75 -2.39
N GLN A 138 -11.68 8.76 -1.53
CA GLN A 138 -12.19 10.11 -1.87
C GLN A 138 -11.37 10.80 -2.97
N GLN A 139 -10.04 10.65 -2.97
CA GLN A 139 -9.17 11.19 -4.02
C GLN A 139 -9.29 10.43 -5.35
N SER A 140 -9.64 9.16 -5.31
CA SER A 140 -9.82 8.31 -6.48
C SER A 140 -11.23 8.35 -7.04
N ALA A 141 -12.20 8.95 -6.32
CA ALA A 141 -13.55 9.16 -6.81
C ALA A 141 -13.50 10.10 -8.02
N PRO A 142 -14.14 9.77 -9.15
CA PRO A 142 -14.24 10.70 -10.27
C PRO A 142 -14.89 11.97 -9.77
N LEU A 143 -14.26 13.12 -10.04
CA LEU A 143 -14.88 14.43 -9.77
C LEU A 143 -16.29 14.41 -10.36
N PRO A 144 -17.32 14.84 -9.60
CA PRO A 144 -18.66 14.97 -10.16
C PRO A 144 -18.56 15.84 -11.41
N ALA A 145 -19.09 15.32 -12.53
CA ALA A 145 -18.97 15.98 -13.84
C ALA A 145 -19.67 17.34 -13.93
N ASP A 146 -20.30 17.78 -12.84
CA ASP A 146 -21.15 18.99 -12.76
C ASP A 146 -20.66 20.06 -11.76
N GLU A 147 -19.56 19.84 -11.04
CA GLU A 147 -18.93 20.94 -10.31
C GLU A 147 -17.92 21.64 -11.23
N SER A 148 -18.34 22.74 -11.81
CA SER A 148 -17.43 23.65 -12.51
C SER A 148 -16.32 24.03 -11.53
N LEU A 149 -15.09 23.61 -11.83
CA LEU A 149 -13.92 24.07 -11.07
C LEU A 149 -13.97 25.60 -11.00
N PRO A 150 -13.74 26.20 -9.83
CA PRO A 150 -13.70 27.65 -9.74
C PRO A 150 -12.73 28.20 -10.76
N THR A 151 -13.13 29.26 -11.46
CA THR A 151 -12.27 29.90 -12.43
C THR A 151 -11.06 30.52 -11.73
N GLY A 152 -9.98 30.77 -12.48
CA GLY A 152 -8.79 31.44 -11.91
C GLY A 152 -9.11 32.80 -11.30
N GLU A 153 -10.15 33.51 -11.80
CA GLU A 153 -10.65 34.79 -11.25
C GLU A 153 -11.36 34.58 -9.90
N GLU A 154 -12.17 33.54 -9.75
CA GLU A 154 -12.86 33.20 -8.49
C GLU A 154 -11.86 32.80 -7.41
N LEU A 155 -10.87 31.97 -7.76
CA LEU A 155 -9.77 31.59 -6.85
C LEU A 155 -8.92 32.81 -6.45
N GLY A 156 -8.64 33.75 -7.39
CA GLY A 156 -7.92 34.95 -7.12
C GLY A 156 -8.69 35.89 -6.15
N ALA A 157 -9.98 36.05 -6.35
CA ALA A 157 -10.84 36.87 -5.49
C ALA A 157 -10.99 36.26 -4.07
N GLU A 158 -11.01 34.95 -3.95
CA GLU A 158 -11.06 34.26 -2.66
C GLU A 158 -9.74 34.36 -1.91
N PHE A 159 -8.62 34.29 -2.62
CA PHE A 159 -7.29 34.47 -2.06
C PHE A 159 -7.04 35.91 -1.59
N GLU A 160 -7.48 36.93 -2.36
CA GLU A 160 -7.42 38.33 -1.95
C GLU A 160 -8.27 38.60 -0.69
N ARG A 161 -9.44 37.97 -0.58
CA ARG A 161 -10.33 38.09 0.58
C ARG A 161 -9.68 37.42 1.81
N PHE A 162 -9.07 36.26 1.65
CA PHE A 162 -8.32 35.60 2.71
C PHE A 162 -7.15 36.46 3.21
N LEU A 163 -6.37 37.05 2.29
CA LEU A 163 -5.25 37.94 2.66
C LEU A 163 -5.70 39.21 3.36
N ALA A 164 -6.86 39.76 2.98
CA ALA A 164 -7.43 40.95 3.64
C ALA A 164 -7.93 40.66 5.07
N GLU A 165 -8.38 39.42 5.32
CA GLU A 165 -8.91 39.00 6.62
C GLU A 165 -7.79 38.57 7.61
N TYR A 166 -6.72 37.94 7.10
CA TYR A 166 -5.61 37.39 7.91
C TYR A 166 -4.28 38.16 7.77
N GLY A 167 -4.21 39.20 6.95
CA GLY A 167 -3.00 39.99 6.68
C GLY A 167 -2.82 41.22 7.58
N ARG A 168 -3.35 41.20 8.83
CA ARG A 168 -3.12 42.25 9.85
C ARG A 168 -2.31 41.77 11.01
#